data_e19787f81643d617a12d89e8a98a3b38
#
_entry.id   e19787f81643d617a12d89e8a98a3b38
#
_cell.length_a   1.000
_cell.length_b   1.000
_cell.length_c   1.000
_cell.angle_alpha   90.00
_cell.angle_beta   90.00
_cell.angle_gamma   90.00
#
_symmetry.space_group_name_H-M   'P 1'
#
loop_
_entity.id
_entity.type
_entity.pdbx_description
1 polymer ?
#
loop_
_entity_poly.entity_id
_entity_poly.type
_entity_poly.pdbx_seq_one_letter_code
_entity_poly.pdbx_strand_id
1 'polypeptide(L)'
;MAFSRSVAWRARLTEVNESTIARFIGDDEELTVERLERRVGCALMSDHARTEALSAGVARTVLVKNADAIVAASAELRMRMVQHLRSCGLLVPGHHLVVDLGWTGSSLADLADIVREETNGASVVEGRLTGLYWDASANRTRIALNGFAMDEFHSVDDNLRLLGMLKMIEVLMTAPHGSVISYGDASTGFAPVYADSPVERIAYDTVIANIARAAASSARDLVMGTHPSGVVAADITGAAVWAAMMQVGHTPRLEEVECLAPLRQISAIDHEGEGLPLVMDIPAWAGKYADPTRITDILIHGHWVQGTLCQWRQEERYGEWVSNIQRVLPFVNQQWVQSSSSETESNR
;
A
#
# COMPACT_ATOMS: atom_id res chain seq x y z
N MET A 1 -15.63 0.17 -7.05
CA MET A 1 -14.79 -0.73 -7.89
C MET A 1 -13.67 -1.26 -7.03
N ALA A 2 -13.49 -2.57 -6.99
CA ALA A 2 -12.41 -3.19 -6.23
C ALA A 2 -11.26 -3.58 -7.18
N PHE A 3 -10.03 -3.20 -6.81
CA PHE A 3 -8.88 -3.27 -7.67
C PHE A 3 -7.59 -3.21 -6.85
N SER A 4 -6.53 -3.90 -7.25
CA SER A 4 -5.25 -3.85 -6.56
C SER A 4 -4.08 -3.66 -7.51
N ARG A 5 -2.99 -3.08 -7.00
CA ARG A 5 -1.75 -2.81 -7.75
C ARG A 5 -1.16 -4.10 -8.36
N SER A 6 -1.10 -5.18 -7.57
CA SER A 6 -0.52 -6.45 -8.02
C SER A 6 -1.32 -7.08 -9.16
N VAL A 7 -2.65 -7.02 -9.07
CA VAL A 7 -3.56 -7.56 -10.10
C VAL A 7 -3.46 -6.75 -11.39
N ALA A 8 -3.50 -5.43 -11.32
CA ALA A 8 -3.41 -4.57 -12.50
C ALA A 8 -2.09 -4.76 -13.24
N TRP A 9 -0.99 -4.79 -12.51
CA TRP A 9 0.32 -5.03 -13.09
C TRP A 9 0.42 -6.41 -13.75
N ARG A 10 -0.03 -7.48 -13.06
CA ARG A 10 -0.05 -8.84 -13.65
C ARG A 10 -0.91 -8.91 -14.91
N ALA A 11 -2.06 -8.27 -14.92
CA ALA A 11 -2.96 -8.25 -16.09
C ALA A 11 -2.33 -7.58 -17.35
N ARG A 12 -1.19 -6.93 -17.22
CA ARG A 12 -0.45 -6.31 -18.33
C ARG A 12 0.78 -7.07 -18.78
N LEU A 13 1.11 -8.22 -18.16
CA LEU A 13 2.28 -8.98 -18.53
C LEU A 13 2.09 -9.65 -19.89
N THR A 14 3.00 -9.35 -20.81
CA THR A 14 3.09 -9.95 -22.15
C THR A 14 4.35 -10.80 -22.30
N GLU A 15 5.29 -10.65 -21.37
CA GLU A 15 6.55 -11.39 -21.33
C GLU A 15 7.09 -11.49 -19.90
N VAL A 16 7.96 -12.46 -19.67
CA VAL A 16 8.71 -12.61 -18.40
C VAL A 16 10.17 -12.23 -18.67
N ASN A 17 10.52 -10.99 -18.38
CA ASN A 17 11.88 -10.44 -18.51
C ASN A 17 12.52 -10.23 -17.13
N GLU A 18 13.76 -9.70 -17.10
CA GLU A 18 14.51 -9.47 -15.86
C GLU A 18 13.77 -8.59 -14.85
N SER A 19 13.14 -7.51 -15.31
CA SER A 19 12.37 -6.61 -14.45
C SER A 19 11.15 -7.33 -13.86
N THR A 20 10.46 -8.14 -14.67
CA THR A 20 9.33 -8.97 -14.23
C THR A 20 9.78 -9.99 -13.19
N ILE A 21 10.90 -10.66 -13.43
CA ILE A 21 11.49 -11.65 -12.51
C ILE A 21 11.87 -11.00 -11.20
N ALA A 22 12.60 -9.87 -11.23
CA ALA A 22 12.98 -9.14 -10.04
C ALA A 22 11.76 -8.74 -9.19
N ARG A 23 10.68 -8.29 -9.84
CA ARG A 23 9.44 -7.92 -9.15
C ARG A 23 8.70 -9.11 -8.54
N PHE A 24 8.74 -10.30 -9.16
CA PHE A 24 8.17 -11.52 -8.57
C PHE A 24 9.02 -12.04 -7.40
N ILE A 25 10.34 -11.94 -7.48
CA ILE A 25 11.23 -12.35 -6.40
C ILE A 25 11.08 -11.40 -5.22
N GLY A 26 11.13 -10.07 -5.45
CA GLY A 26 11.12 -9.07 -4.37
C GLY A 26 12.33 -9.19 -3.46
N ASP A 27 12.24 -8.57 -2.29
CA ASP A 27 13.30 -8.56 -1.27
C ASP A 27 13.08 -9.60 -0.16
N ASP A 28 12.26 -10.63 -0.39
CA ASP A 28 11.92 -11.63 0.61
C ASP A 28 13.07 -12.59 0.92
N GLU A 29 13.43 -12.68 2.19
CA GLU A 29 14.43 -13.63 2.70
C GLU A 29 13.97 -15.09 2.63
N GLU A 30 12.67 -15.37 2.65
CA GLU A 30 12.08 -16.71 2.65
C GLU A 30 11.19 -16.98 1.42
N LEU A 31 11.76 -16.88 0.24
CA LEU A 31 11.03 -17.18 -0.99
C LEU A 31 10.83 -18.69 -1.16
N THR A 32 9.60 -19.13 -1.45
CA THR A 32 9.26 -20.53 -1.75
C THR A 32 8.52 -20.65 -3.08
N VAL A 33 8.41 -21.88 -3.62
CA VAL A 33 7.61 -22.13 -4.85
C VAL A 33 6.17 -21.69 -4.61
N GLU A 34 5.59 -22.00 -3.45
CA GLU A 34 4.21 -21.62 -3.12
C GLU A 34 4.01 -20.09 -3.06
N ARG A 35 4.97 -19.35 -2.52
CA ARG A 35 4.94 -17.87 -2.55
C ARG A 35 5.04 -17.34 -3.97
N LEU A 36 5.91 -17.92 -4.81
CA LEU A 36 6.00 -17.55 -6.22
C LEU A 36 4.70 -17.83 -6.96
N GLU A 37 4.08 -19.00 -6.77
CA GLU A 37 2.78 -19.34 -7.38
C GLU A 37 1.69 -18.33 -7.02
N ARG A 38 1.63 -17.90 -5.77
CA ARG A 38 0.71 -16.85 -5.33
C ARG A 38 0.99 -15.51 -6.04
N ARG A 39 2.27 -15.15 -6.18
CA ARG A 39 2.67 -13.89 -6.82
C ARG A 39 2.39 -13.88 -8.32
N VAL A 40 2.66 -14.98 -9.01
CA VAL A 40 2.40 -15.09 -10.45
C VAL A 40 0.94 -15.41 -10.76
N GLY A 41 0.23 -16.03 -9.82
CA GLY A 41 -1.19 -16.38 -9.96
C GLY A 41 -1.45 -17.67 -10.75
N CYS A 42 -0.45 -18.54 -10.88
CA CYS A 42 -0.60 -19.86 -11.50
C CYS A 42 0.34 -20.87 -10.85
N ALA A 43 0.06 -22.17 -11.04
CA ALA A 43 0.95 -23.24 -10.61
C ALA A 43 2.24 -23.22 -11.44
N LEU A 44 3.37 -23.49 -10.76
CA LEU A 44 4.69 -23.49 -11.35
C LEU A 44 5.26 -24.91 -11.40
N MET A 45 5.82 -25.30 -12.53
CA MET A 45 6.62 -26.52 -12.64
C MET A 45 7.98 -26.30 -11.95
N SER A 46 8.22 -27.02 -10.87
CA SER A 46 9.46 -26.96 -10.10
C SER A 46 9.88 -28.34 -9.64
N ASP A 47 11.19 -28.56 -9.58
CA ASP A 47 11.81 -29.78 -9.03
C ASP A 47 12.03 -29.63 -7.48
N HIS A 48 11.74 -28.46 -6.93
CA HIS A 48 11.83 -28.14 -5.51
C HIS A 48 10.50 -28.36 -4.79
N ALA A 49 10.56 -28.74 -3.52
CA ALA A 49 9.37 -28.85 -2.71
C ALA A 49 8.69 -27.47 -2.58
N ARG A 50 7.36 -27.45 -2.53
CA ARG A 50 6.57 -26.20 -2.54
C ARG A 50 6.91 -25.23 -1.40
N THR A 51 7.28 -25.78 -0.24
CA THR A 51 7.60 -25.04 1.00
C THR A 51 9.10 -24.88 1.24
N GLU A 52 9.94 -25.42 0.35
CA GLU A 52 11.39 -25.29 0.47
C GLU A 52 11.83 -23.87 0.13
N ALA A 53 12.73 -23.31 0.96
CA ALA A 53 13.30 -21.99 0.72
C ALA A 53 14.17 -21.98 -0.55
N LEU A 54 13.90 -21.04 -1.44
CA LEU A 54 14.60 -20.90 -2.71
C LEU A 54 15.60 -19.74 -2.63
N SER A 55 16.81 -19.96 -3.17
CA SER A 55 17.67 -18.83 -3.49
C SER A 55 17.09 -18.02 -4.65
N ALA A 56 17.46 -16.74 -4.76
CA ALA A 56 17.01 -15.87 -5.86
C ALA A 56 17.36 -16.45 -7.24
N GLY A 57 18.52 -17.12 -7.38
CA GLY A 57 18.93 -17.77 -8.63
C GLY A 57 18.05 -18.97 -9.00
N VAL A 58 17.63 -19.76 -8.02
CA VAL A 58 16.70 -20.88 -8.22
C VAL A 58 15.32 -20.36 -8.57
N ALA A 59 14.80 -19.36 -7.84
CA ALA A 59 13.54 -18.72 -8.12
C ALA A 59 13.47 -18.12 -9.52
N ARG A 60 14.54 -17.45 -9.97
CA ARG A 60 14.69 -16.98 -11.35
C ARG A 60 14.56 -18.12 -12.36
N THR A 61 15.25 -19.23 -12.13
CA THR A 61 15.21 -20.40 -13.03
C THR A 61 13.79 -20.97 -13.13
N VAL A 62 13.08 -21.06 -12.00
CA VAL A 62 11.68 -21.51 -11.94
C VAL A 62 10.79 -20.56 -12.74
N LEU A 63 10.93 -19.24 -12.57
CA LEU A 63 10.13 -18.25 -13.30
C LEU A 63 10.37 -18.29 -14.80
N VAL A 64 11.63 -18.37 -15.24
CA VAL A 64 11.98 -18.49 -16.68
C VAL A 64 11.42 -19.76 -17.28
N LYS A 65 11.55 -20.92 -16.58
CA LYS A 65 11.00 -22.22 -17.04
C LYS A 65 9.48 -22.17 -17.24
N ASN A 66 8.78 -21.32 -16.49
CA ASN A 66 7.32 -21.19 -16.53
C ASN A 66 6.81 -19.93 -17.24
N ALA A 67 7.66 -19.24 -17.99
CA ALA A 67 7.31 -17.95 -18.60
C ALA A 67 6.00 -17.99 -19.41
N ASP A 68 5.81 -18.99 -20.25
CA ASP A 68 4.60 -19.12 -21.07
C ASP A 68 3.33 -19.33 -20.22
N ALA A 69 3.42 -20.12 -19.15
CA ALA A 69 2.31 -20.33 -18.23
C ALA A 69 1.94 -19.04 -17.47
N ILE A 70 2.94 -18.27 -17.06
CA ILE A 70 2.77 -16.98 -16.38
C ILE A 70 2.08 -15.98 -17.33
N VAL A 71 2.53 -15.88 -18.57
CA VAL A 71 1.93 -14.99 -19.58
C VAL A 71 0.48 -15.42 -19.89
N ALA A 72 0.22 -16.72 -20.04
CA ALA A 72 -1.13 -17.22 -20.24
C ALA A 72 -2.08 -16.90 -19.07
N ALA A 73 -1.61 -17.10 -17.84
CA ALA A 73 -2.38 -16.74 -16.63
C ALA A 73 -2.64 -15.22 -16.54
N SER A 74 -1.68 -14.42 -16.95
CA SER A 74 -1.81 -12.95 -17.00
C SER A 74 -2.84 -12.52 -18.05
N ALA A 75 -2.86 -13.14 -19.21
CA ALA A 75 -3.86 -12.87 -20.25
C ALA A 75 -5.28 -13.24 -19.80
N GLU A 76 -5.44 -14.36 -19.10
CA GLU A 76 -6.73 -14.77 -18.52
C GLU A 76 -7.18 -13.79 -17.42
N LEU A 77 -6.28 -13.40 -16.53
CA LEU A 77 -6.54 -12.38 -15.50
C LEU A 77 -6.98 -11.05 -16.14
N ARG A 78 -6.30 -10.62 -17.18
CA ARG A 78 -6.66 -9.42 -17.95
C ARG A 78 -8.07 -9.51 -18.51
N MET A 79 -8.40 -10.62 -19.16
CA MET A 79 -9.74 -10.83 -19.73
C MET A 79 -10.83 -10.69 -18.66
N ARG A 80 -10.65 -11.33 -17.50
CA ARG A 80 -11.61 -11.27 -16.39
C ARG A 80 -11.70 -9.85 -15.80
N MET A 81 -10.58 -9.19 -15.61
CA MET A 81 -10.52 -7.80 -15.14
C MET A 81 -11.24 -6.85 -16.10
N VAL A 82 -11.03 -6.97 -17.40
CA VAL A 82 -11.69 -6.16 -18.43
C VAL A 82 -13.21 -6.32 -18.38
N GLN A 83 -13.72 -7.54 -18.17
CA GLN A 83 -15.16 -7.75 -17.99
C GLN A 83 -15.68 -7.06 -16.71
N HIS A 84 -14.92 -7.12 -15.61
CA HIS A 84 -15.26 -6.40 -14.39
C HIS A 84 -15.28 -4.88 -14.63
N LEU A 85 -14.26 -4.31 -15.30
CA LEU A 85 -14.22 -2.89 -15.62
C LEU A 85 -15.39 -2.46 -16.52
N ARG A 86 -15.80 -3.33 -17.44
CA ARG A 86 -16.99 -3.11 -18.27
C ARG A 86 -18.26 -3.06 -17.44
N SER A 87 -18.44 -3.97 -16.48
CA SER A 87 -19.60 -3.97 -15.58
C SER A 87 -19.63 -2.73 -14.66
N CYS A 88 -18.46 -2.15 -14.35
CA CYS A 88 -18.34 -0.90 -13.59
C CYS A 88 -18.52 0.36 -14.46
N GLY A 89 -18.69 0.24 -15.77
CA GLY A 89 -18.89 1.38 -16.68
C GLY A 89 -17.61 2.08 -17.11
N LEU A 90 -16.41 1.64 -16.70
CA LEU A 90 -15.15 2.29 -17.03
C LEU A 90 -14.73 2.18 -18.50
N LEU A 91 -15.32 1.24 -19.24
CA LEU A 91 -15.10 1.07 -20.68
C LEU A 91 -16.15 1.80 -21.54
N VAL A 92 -17.07 2.53 -20.93
CA VAL A 92 -17.98 3.43 -21.65
C VAL A 92 -17.19 4.67 -22.10
N PRO A 93 -17.28 5.10 -23.38
CA PRO A 93 -16.56 6.27 -23.85
C PRO A 93 -16.82 7.52 -22.99
N GLY A 94 -15.75 8.22 -22.60
CA GLY A 94 -15.84 9.44 -21.79
C GLY A 94 -14.69 9.62 -20.81
N HIS A 95 -14.87 10.59 -19.91
CA HIS A 95 -13.93 10.87 -18.82
C HIS A 95 -14.39 10.20 -17.53
N HIS A 96 -13.49 9.47 -16.90
CA HIS A 96 -13.72 8.75 -15.65
C HIS A 96 -12.79 9.27 -14.57
N LEU A 97 -13.38 9.79 -13.49
CA LEU A 97 -12.63 10.19 -12.31
C LEU A 97 -12.56 9.00 -11.33
N VAL A 98 -11.34 8.58 -10.99
CA VAL A 98 -11.09 7.57 -9.97
C VAL A 98 -10.47 8.22 -8.75
N VAL A 99 -11.10 8.03 -7.59
CA VAL A 99 -10.58 8.51 -6.30
C VAL A 99 -9.92 7.35 -5.58
N ASP A 100 -8.69 7.55 -5.12
CA ASP A 100 -7.91 6.54 -4.43
C ASP A 100 -7.12 7.17 -3.26
N LEU A 101 -6.60 6.35 -2.37
CA LEU A 101 -5.80 6.82 -1.25
C LEU A 101 -4.48 7.46 -1.71
N GLY A 102 -3.74 6.81 -2.54
CA GLY A 102 -2.43 7.27 -3.04
C GLY A 102 -1.53 6.06 -3.31
N TRP A 103 -0.22 6.19 -3.48
CA TRP A 103 0.65 7.34 -3.18
C TRP A 103 1.48 7.72 -4.43
N THR A 104 1.88 6.70 -5.23
CA THR A 104 2.60 6.90 -6.48
C THR A 104 1.66 7.02 -7.68
N GLY A 105 0.40 6.56 -7.53
CA GLY A 105 -0.55 6.47 -8.64
C GLY A 105 -0.29 5.32 -9.61
N SER A 106 0.67 4.42 -9.33
CA SER A 106 1.05 3.32 -10.23
C SER A 106 -0.13 2.39 -10.55
N SER A 107 -0.96 2.09 -9.57
CA SER A 107 -2.18 1.29 -9.77
C SER A 107 -3.13 1.94 -10.77
N LEU A 108 -3.36 3.23 -10.60
CA LEU A 108 -4.25 3.99 -11.49
C LEU A 108 -3.66 4.17 -12.89
N ALA A 109 -2.33 4.28 -13.01
CA ALA A 109 -1.65 4.34 -14.30
C ALA A 109 -1.81 3.01 -15.06
N ASP A 110 -1.65 1.87 -14.37
CA ASP A 110 -1.88 0.54 -14.98
C ASP A 110 -3.36 0.35 -15.38
N LEU A 111 -4.30 0.82 -14.56
CA LEU A 111 -5.72 0.84 -14.90
C LEU A 111 -6.01 1.71 -16.14
N ALA A 112 -5.46 2.92 -16.16
CA ALA A 112 -5.67 3.86 -17.27
C ALA A 112 -5.13 3.30 -18.59
N ASP A 113 -3.98 2.63 -18.56
CA ASP A 113 -3.43 1.97 -19.75
C ASP A 113 -4.36 0.87 -20.25
N ILE A 114 -4.85 -0.01 -19.36
CA ILE A 114 -5.81 -1.06 -19.73
C ILE A 114 -7.09 -0.45 -20.34
N VAL A 115 -7.65 0.56 -19.69
CA VAL A 115 -8.88 1.23 -20.18
C VAL A 115 -8.63 1.87 -21.55
N ARG A 116 -7.50 2.55 -21.73
CA ARG A 116 -7.14 3.20 -23.00
C ARG A 116 -6.98 2.17 -24.13
N GLU A 117 -6.31 1.05 -23.85
CA GLU A 117 -6.10 -0.04 -24.83
C GLU A 117 -7.44 -0.70 -25.23
N GLU A 118 -8.29 -1.04 -24.24
CA GLU A 118 -9.56 -1.72 -24.48
C GLU A 118 -10.63 -0.82 -25.16
N THR A 119 -10.48 0.50 -25.09
CA THR A 119 -11.40 1.45 -25.70
C THR A 119 -10.81 2.18 -26.90
N ASN A 120 -9.60 1.81 -27.36
CA ASN A 120 -8.85 2.54 -28.38
C ASN A 120 -8.77 4.05 -28.09
N GLY A 121 -8.58 4.42 -26.82
CA GLY A 121 -8.50 5.80 -26.37
C GLY A 121 -9.82 6.55 -26.23
N ALA A 122 -10.98 5.90 -26.45
CA ALA A 122 -12.29 6.55 -26.30
C ALA A 122 -12.67 6.85 -24.85
N SER A 123 -12.01 6.20 -23.89
CA SER A 123 -12.18 6.46 -22.44
C SER A 123 -10.88 6.96 -21.84
N VAL A 124 -10.98 7.99 -21.01
CA VAL A 124 -9.86 8.62 -20.31
C VAL A 124 -10.08 8.49 -18.80
N VAL A 125 -9.08 7.99 -18.09
CA VAL A 125 -9.08 7.91 -16.62
C VAL A 125 -8.24 9.04 -16.05
N GLU A 126 -8.77 9.74 -15.06
CA GLU A 126 -8.08 10.72 -14.23
C GLU A 126 -8.07 10.24 -12.78
N GLY A 127 -6.93 10.36 -12.09
CA GLY A 127 -6.76 9.97 -10.68
C GLY A 127 -6.79 11.18 -9.74
N ARG A 128 -7.62 11.08 -8.68
CA ARG A 128 -7.59 11.99 -7.53
C ARG A 128 -7.17 11.19 -6.31
N LEU A 129 -6.04 11.54 -5.72
CA LEU A 129 -5.45 10.81 -4.61
C LEU A 129 -5.44 11.68 -3.36
N THR A 130 -5.54 11.06 -2.18
CA THR A 130 -5.38 11.79 -0.93
C THR A 130 -4.00 12.43 -0.84
N GLY A 131 -2.97 11.70 -1.24
CA GLY A 131 -1.61 12.21 -1.34
C GLY A 131 -0.81 11.58 -2.46
N LEU A 132 0.14 12.36 -2.98
CA LEU A 132 1.17 11.92 -3.91
C LEU A 132 2.54 12.27 -3.34
N TYR A 133 3.50 11.36 -3.43
CA TYR A 133 4.89 11.66 -3.08
C TYR A 133 5.80 11.62 -4.33
N TRP A 134 7.06 11.99 -4.20
CA TRP A 134 8.00 12.27 -5.30
C TRP A 134 8.07 11.22 -6.41
N ASP A 135 7.79 9.93 -6.13
CA ASP A 135 7.80 8.87 -7.15
C ASP A 135 6.59 8.91 -8.09
N ALA A 136 5.61 9.80 -7.85
CA ALA A 136 4.43 9.93 -8.68
C ALA A 136 4.73 10.51 -10.08
N SER A 137 5.85 11.26 -10.24
CA SER A 137 6.22 11.92 -11.49
C SER A 137 6.28 10.97 -12.68
N ALA A 138 6.80 9.75 -12.50
CA ALA A 138 6.86 8.74 -13.55
C ALA A 138 5.47 8.34 -14.05
N ASN A 139 4.47 8.25 -13.16
CA ASN A 139 3.11 7.85 -13.49
C ASN A 139 2.28 9.01 -14.09
N ARG A 140 2.63 10.26 -13.82
CA ARG A 140 1.98 11.43 -14.45
C ARG A 140 2.16 11.50 -15.96
N THR A 141 3.17 10.85 -16.50
CA THR A 141 3.34 10.72 -17.96
C THR A 141 2.30 9.80 -18.61
N ARG A 142 1.66 8.94 -17.83
CA ARG A 142 0.71 7.92 -18.28
C ARG A 142 -0.75 8.29 -17.99
N ILE A 143 -0.99 9.04 -16.92
CA ILE A 143 -2.31 9.40 -16.42
C ILE A 143 -2.28 10.80 -15.75
N ALA A 144 -3.34 11.56 -15.87
CA ALA A 144 -3.53 12.79 -15.09
C ALA A 144 -3.76 12.41 -13.61
N LEU A 145 -2.83 12.80 -12.73
CA LEU A 145 -2.86 12.56 -11.29
C LEU A 145 -2.84 13.88 -10.53
N ASN A 146 -3.64 13.96 -9.48
CA ASN A 146 -3.67 15.11 -8.58
C ASN A 146 -3.76 14.62 -7.14
N GLY A 147 -2.83 15.07 -6.27
CA GLY A 147 -2.91 14.91 -4.83
C GLY A 147 -3.82 15.97 -4.21
N PHE A 148 -4.67 15.57 -3.28
CA PHE A 148 -5.59 16.49 -2.61
C PHE A 148 -4.96 17.14 -1.37
N ALA A 149 -4.50 16.33 -0.43
CA ALA A 149 -3.88 16.82 0.80
C ALA A 149 -2.40 17.13 0.61
N MET A 150 -1.73 16.36 -0.20
CA MET A 150 -0.31 16.48 -0.52
C MET A 150 -0.06 16.11 -1.98
N ASP A 151 0.84 16.83 -2.61
CA ASP A 151 1.31 16.56 -3.97
C ASP A 151 2.84 16.36 -3.96
N GLU A 152 3.41 15.70 -4.95
CA GLU A 152 4.84 15.39 -5.06
C GLU A 152 5.75 16.63 -5.03
N PHE A 153 5.20 17.80 -5.35
CA PHE A 153 5.91 19.08 -5.34
C PHE A 153 6.04 19.72 -3.95
N HIS A 154 5.51 19.09 -2.91
CA HIS A 154 5.73 19.51 -1.53
C HIS A 154 7.21 19.30 -1.12
N SER A 155 7.59 19.91 0.00
CA SER A 155 8.96 19.82 0.48
C SER A 155 9.42 18.37 0.73
N VAL A 156 10.72 18.13 0.70
CA VAL A 156 11.30 16.83 1.07
C VAL A 156 10.85 16.41 2.47
N ASP A 157 10.80 17.38 3.41
CA ASP A 157 10.33 17.13 4.77
C ASP A 157 8.89 16.64 4.81
N ASP A 158 7.99 17.21 4.02
CA ASP A 158 6.59 16.77 3.96
C ASP A 158 6.48 15.36 3.37
N ASN A 159 7.28 15.06 2.34
CA ASN A 159 7.34 13.71 1.78
C ASN A 159 7.85 12.68 2.82
N LEU A 160 8.89 12.99 3.59
CA LEU A 160 9.41 12.14 4.67
C LEU A 160 8.38 11.94 5.80
N ARG A 161 7.65 13.01 6.16
CA ARG A 161 6.57 12.93 7.15
C ARG A 161 5.44 12.02 6.68
N LEU A 162 5.05 12.14 5.40
CA LEU A 162 4.05 11.25 4.81
C LEU A 162 4.49 9.80 4.89
N LEU A 163 5.73 9.48 4.49
CA LEU A 163 6.28 8.12 4.58
C LEU A 163 6.19 7.55 6.00
N GLY A 164 6.49 8.37 7.02
CA GLY A 164 6.43 7.94 8.43
C GLY A 164 5.04 7.61 8.97
N MET A 165 3.98 7.99 8.27
CA MET A 165 2.57 7.71 8.66
C MET A 165 1.76 6.99 7.58
N LEU A 166 2.35 6.73 6.42
CA LEU A 166 1.68 6.17 5.25
C LEU A 166 0.93 4.88 5.58
N LYS A 167 1.59 3.97 6.28
CA LYS A 167 1.03 2.67 6.64
C LYS A 167 -0.12 2.79 7.65
N MET A 168 -0.03 3.73 8.58
CA MET A 168 -1.15 4.03 9.48
C MET A 168 -2.38 4.49 8.69
N ILE A 169 -2.20 5.38 7.71
CA ILE A 169 -3.30 5.86 6.88
C ILE A 169 -3.89 4.73 6.04
N GLU A 170 -3.06 3.86 5.45
CA GLU A 170 -3.52 2.68 4.70
C GLU A 170 -4.39 1.77 5.58
N VAL A 171 -3.95 1.49 6.81
CA VAL A 171 -4.72 0.65 7.74
C VAL A 171 -6.06 1.30 8.10
N LEU A 172 -6.10 2.61 8.37
CA LEU A 172 -7.33 3.33 8.68
C LEU A 172 -8.34 3.34 7.51
N MET A 173 -7.88 3.19 6.29
CA MET A 173 -8.70 3.15 5.07
C MET A 173 -8.96 1.72 4.57
N THR A 174 -8.64 0.69 5.37
CA THR A 174 -8.88 -0.71 5.04
C THR A 174 -10.37 -0.97 4.86
N ALA A 175 -10.72 -1.69 3.80
CA ALA A 175 -12.09 -2.11 3.50
C ALA A 175 -12.47 -3.36 4.33
N PRO A 176 -13.77 -3.71 4.43
CA PRO A 176 -14.24 -4.91 5.16
C PRO A 176 -13.90 -6.24 4.46
N HIS A 177 -12.92 -6.23 3.61
CA HIS A 177 -12.45 -7.39 2.84
C HIS A 177 -10.95 -7.26 2.59
N GLY A 178 -10.29 -8.39 2.39
CA GLY A 178 -8.87 -8.41 2.02
C GLY A 178 -8.60 -7.80 0.64
N SER A 179 -7.34 -7.75 0.27
CA SER A 179 -6.90 -7.25 -1.04
C SER A 179 -7.48 -8.09 -2.17
N VAL A 180 -7.76 -7.43 -3.31
CA VAL A 180 -8.15 -8.15 -4.54
C VAL A 180 -6.96 -8.96 -5.04
N ILE A 181 -7.14 -10.26 -5.24
CA ILE A 181 -6.12 -11.20 -5.73
C ILE A 181 -6.40 -11.70 -7.15
N SER A 182 -7.66 -11.66 -7.57
CA SER A 182 -8.10 -12.08 -8.90
C SER A 182 -9.52 -11.56 -9.19
N TYR A 183 -10.08 -12.00 -10.31
CA TYR A 183 -11.49 -11.84 -10.64
C TYR A 183 -12.09 -13.20 -10.97
N GLY A 184 -13.35 -13.40 -10.60
CA GLY A 184 -14.12 -14.59 -10.94
C GLY A 184 -14.35 -14.73 -12.44
N ASP A 185 -15.06 -15.78 -12.81
CA ASP A 185 -15.46 -16.07 -14.17
C ASP A 185 -16.89 -15.56 -14.50
N ALA A 186 -17.41 -15.95 -15.65
CA ALA A 186 -18.76 -15.56 -16.08
C ALA A 186 -19.87 -16.03 -15.14
N SER A 187 -19.68 -17.14 -14.42
CA SER A 187 -20.67 -17.66 -13.46
C SER A 187 -20.82 -16.77 -12.23
N THR A 188 -19.76 -16.03 -11.88
CA THR A 188 -19.71 -15.07 -10.78
C THR A 188 -19.90 -13.62 -11.24
N GLY A 189 -20.18 -13.37 -12.53
CA GLY A 189 -20.26 -12.03 -13.10
C GLY A 189 -18.94 -11.28 -13.09
N PHE A 190 -17.81 -11.99 -13.09
CA PHE A 190 -16.45 -11.42 -13.00
C PHE A 190 -16.23 -10.58 -11.73
N ALA A 191 -16.87 -10.94 -10.63
CA ALA A 191 -16.71 -10.27 -9.35
C ALA A 191 -15.26 -10.35 -8.85
N PRO A 192 -14.77 -9.35 -8.09
CA PRO A 192 -13.46 -9.43 -7.46
C PRO A 192 -13.37 -10.62 -6.51
N VAL A 193 -12.24 -11.32 -6.55
CA VAL A 193 -11.88 -12.36 -5.59
C VAL A 193 -10.92 -11.73 -4.59
N TYR A 194 -11.26 -11.82 -3.31
CA TYR A 194 -10.50 -11.21 -2.24
C TYR A 194 -9.64 -12.22 -1.52
N ALA A 195 -8.48 -11.78 -1.02
CA ALA A 195 -7.69 -12.57 -0.09
C ALA A 195 -8.50 -12.84 1.18
N ASP A 196 -8.39 -14.05 1.72
CA ASP A 196 -8.90 -14.34 3.06
C ASP A 196 -7.86 -13.90 4.10
N SER A 197 -8.09 -12.72 4.67
CA SER A 197 -7.22 -12.12 5.68
C SER A 197 -7.98 -11.98 7.00
N PRO A 198 -7.86 -12.94 7.92
CA PRO A 198 -8.47 -12.86 9.24
C PRO A 198 -8.01 -11.62 10.02
N VAL A 199 -6.74 -11.23 9.88
CA VAL A 199 -6.15 -10.09 10.58
C VAL A 199 -6.78 -8.78 10.13
N GLU A 200 -6.92 -8.56 8.81
CA GLU A 200 -7.59 -7.35 8.27
C GLU A 200 -9.06 -7.30 8.68
N ARG A 201 -9.74 -8.45 8.68
CA ARG A 201 -11.15 -8.55 9.10
C ARG A 201 -11.32 -8.20 10.58
N ILE A 202 -10.46 -8.74 11.46
CA ILE A 202 -10.48 -8.40 12.89
C ILE A 202 -10.20 -6.92 13.10
N ALA A 203 -9.19 -6.36 12.43
CA ALA A 203 -8.86 -4.95 12.51
C ALA A 203 -10.04 -4.07 12.06
N TYR A 204 -10.69 -4.45 10.94
CA TYR A 204 -11.88 -3.75 10.45
C TYR A 204 -13.01 -3.80 11.47
N ASP A 205 -13.38 -4.97 11.93
CA ASP A 205 -14.56 -5.16 12.82
C ASP A 205 -14.38 -4.49 14.19
N THR A 206 -13.17 -4.46 14.71
CA THR A 206 -12.89 -3.92 16.05
C THR A 206 -12.73 -2.40 16.07
N VAL A 207 -12.04 -1.82 15.11
CA VAL A 207 -11.65 -0.40 15.11
C VAL A 207 -12.16 0.33 13.87
N ILE A 208 -11.78 -0.15 12.69
CA ILE A 208 -11.92 0.62 11.45
C ILE A 208 -13.38 0.85 11.07
N ALA A 209 -14.27 -0.12 11.28
CA ALA A 209 -15.69 0.03 11.01
C ALA A 209 -16.35 1.19 11.80
N ASN A 210 -15.90 1.43 13.03
CA ASN A 210 -16.38 2.54 13.83
C ASN A 210 -15.87 3.88 13.28
N ILE A 211 -14.59 3.95 12.93
CA ILE A 211 -13.98 5.14 12.31
C ILE A 211 -14.68 5.44 10.97
N ALA A 212 -14.84 4.43 10.11
CA ALA A 212 -15.48 4.57 8.81
C ALA A 212 -16.93 5.06 8.93
N ARG A 213 -17.68 4.54 9.91
CA ARG A 213 -19.06 4.95 10.17
C ARG A 213 -19.13 6.40 10.64
N ALA A 214 -18.27 6.80 11.57
CA ALA A 214 -18.16 8.18 12.06
C ALA A 214 -17.76 9.13 10.91
N ALA A 215 -16.77 8.76 10.10
CA ALA A 215 -16.34 9.53 8.96
C ALA A 215 -17.47 9.70 7.91
N ALA A 216 -18.21 8.64 7.61
CA ALA A 216 -19.33 8.70 6.68
C ALA A 216 -20.47 9.59 7.20
N SER A 217 -20.75 9.55 8.51
CA SER A 217 -21.72 10.47 9.14
C SER A 217 -21.25 11.92 9.03
N SER A 218 -20.01 12.21 9.44
CA SER A 218 -19.44 13.57 9.35
C SER A 218 -19.40 14.09 7.93
N ALA A 219 -19.03 13.26 6.95
CA ALA A 219 -19.03 13.64 5.55
C ALA A 219 -20.43 14.02 5.05
N ARG A 220 -21.46 13.27 5.46
CA ARG A 220 -22.87 13.61 5.16
C ARG A 220 -23.26 14.95 5.75
N ASP A 221 -22.94 15.17 7.03
CA ASP A 221 -23.29 16.40 7.75
C ASP A 221 -22.56 17.63 7.13
N LEU A 222 -21.30 17.44 6.71
CA LEU A 222 -20.54 18.47 5.99
C LEU A 222 -21.20 18.84 4.65
N VAL A 223 -21.61 17.83 3.85
CA VAL A 223 -22.27 18.07 2.56
C VAL A 223 -23.63 18.73 2.76
N MET A 224 -24.37 18.33 3.78
CA MET A 224 -25.68 18.91 4.10
C MET A 224 -25.61 20.25 4.82
N GLY A 225 -24.43 20.71 5.25
CA GLY A 225 -24.24 21.94 6.02
C GLY A 225 -24.79 21.84 7.44
N THR A 226 -24.93 20.62 7.98
CA THR A 226 -25.49 20.34 9.32
C THR A 226 -24.43 19.88 10.33
N HIS A 227 -23.15 19.94 9.96
CA HIS A 227 -22.07 19.50 10.85
C HIS A 227 -22.02 20.37 12.12
N PRO A 228 -21.91 19.77 13.33
CA PRO A 228 -22.00 20.51 14.61
C PRO A 228 -20.95 21.62 14.78
N SER A 229 -19.81 21.53 14.10
CA SER A 229 -18.77 22.59 14.11
C SER A 229 -19.11 23.79 13.25
N GLY A 230 -20.19 23.77 12.47
CA GLY A 230 -20.52 24.80 11.47
C GLY A 230 -19.65 24.78 10.21
N VAL A 231 -18.70 23.84 10.09
CA VAL A 231 -17.88 23.64 8.87
C VAL A 231 -18.74 23.01 7.79
N VAL A 232 -18.58 23.45 6.55
CA VAL A 232 -19.23 22.85 5.37
C VAL A 232 -18.20 22.23 4.43
N ALA A 233 -18.65 21.39 3.51
CA ALA A 233 -17.75 20.66 2.60
C ALA A 233 -16.80 21.58 1.80
N ALA A 234 -17.24 22.80 1.48
CA ALA A 234 -16.45 23.79 0.79
C ALA A 234 -15.23 24.32 1.58
N ASP A 235 -15.27 24.17 2.92
CA ASP A 235 -14.18 24.60 3.81
C ASP A 235 -13.08 23.54 3.91
N ILE A 236 -13.32 22.32 3.42
CA ILE A 236 -12.37 21.21 3.45
C ILE A 236 -11.36 21.41 2.31
N THR A 237 -10.23 21.98 2.65
CA THR A 237 -9.09 22.17 1.74
C THR A 237 -8.06 21.06 1.90
N GLY A 238 -7.20 20.88 0.88
CA GLY A 238 -6.07 19.94 0.96
C GLY A 238 -5.14 20.26 2.15
N ALA A 239 -4.88 21.55 2.40
CA ALA A 239 -4.08 21.99 3.55
C ALA A 239 -4.72 21.62 4.90
N ALA A 240 -6.04 21.73 5.04
CA ALA A 240 -6.74 21.32 6.25
C ALA A 240 -6.66 19.80 6.46
N VAL A 241 -6.81 19.01 5.40
CA VAL A 241 -6.66 17.55 5.46
C VAL A 241 -5.21 17.17 5.79
N TRP A 242 -4.22 17.82 5.17
CA TRP A 242 -2.82 17.62 5.50
C TRP A 242 -2.53 17.92 6.98
N ALA A 243 -3.01 19.04 7.50
CA ALA A 243 -2.84 19.39 8.90
C ALA A 243 -3.47 18.35 9.85
N ALA A 244 -4.65 17.82 9.51
CA ALA A 244 -5.29 16.76 10.28
C ALA A 244 -4.50 15.44 10.23
N MET A 245 -3.99 15.06 9.07
CA MET A 245 -3.12 13.90 8.91
C MET A 245 -1.84 14.04 9.75
N MET A 246 -1.23 15.23 9.74
CA MET A 246 -0.06 15.54 10.54
C MET A 246 -0.34 15.49 12.04
N GLN A 247 -1.52 15.92 12.49
CA GLN A 247 -1.89 15.87 13.90
C GLN A 247 -1.91 14.43 14.41
N VAL A 248 -2.55 13.51 13.71
CA VAL A 248 -2.64 12.10 14.13
C VAL A 248 -1.37 11.33 13.78
N GLY A 249 -0.84 11.51 12.58
CA GLY A 249 0.25 10.71 12.06
C GLY A 249 1.63 11.10 12.59
N HIS A 250 1.89 12.39 12.81
CA HIS A 250 3.20 12.91 13.18
C HIS A 250 3.30 13.40 14.63
N THR A 251 2.20 13.90 15.20
CA THR A 251 2.13 14.36 16.61
C THR A 251 1.00 13.68 17.36
N PRO A 252 0.95 12.33 17.38
CA PRO A 252 -0.17 11.61 18.00
C PRO A 252 -0.24 11.83 19.51
N ARG A 253 -1.45 11.82 20.05
CA ARG A 253 -1.69 11.69 21.48
C ARG A 253 -1.62 10.22 21.88
N LEU A 254 -1.32 9.96 23.15
CA LEU A 254 -1.20 8.59 23.65
C LEU A 254 -2.48 7.78 23.43
N GLU A 255 -3.64 8.38 23.69
CA GLU A 255 -4.95 7.72 23.53
C GLU A 255 -5.21 7.31 22.06
N GLU A 256 -4.72 8.10 21.11
CA GLU A 256 -4.80 7.77 19.67
C GLU A 256 -3.89 6.57 19.36
N VAL A 257 -2.69 6.55 19.93
CA VAL A 257 -1.75 5.44 19.77
C VAL A 257 -2.30 4.16 20.40
N GLU A 258 -2.80 4.21 21.62
CA GLU A 258 -3.40 3.05 22.32
C GLU A 258 -4.59 2.46 21.55
N CYS A 259 -5.40 3.33 20.93
CA CYS A 259 -6.52 2.90 20.09
C CYS A 259 -6.07 2.17 18.82
N LEU A 260 -4.97 2.60 18.21
CA LEU A 260 -4.48 2.09 16.93
C LEU A 260 -3.38 1.02 17.05
N ALA A 261 -2.71 0.92 18.21
CA ALA A 261 -1.62 -0.04 18.44
C ALA A 261 -1.99 -1.51 18.19
N PRO A 262 -3.24 -1.97 18.45
CA PRO A 262 -3.63 -3.35 18.12
C PRO A 262 -3.72 -3.64 16.63
N LEU A 263 -3.74 -2.61 15.79
CA LEU A 263 -3.88 -2.78 14.35
C LEU A 263 -2.59 -3.32 13.73
N ARG A 264 -2.77 -4.15 12.72
CA ARG A 264 -1.66 -4.75 11.97
C ARG A 264 -1.88 -4.50 10.49
N GLN A 265 -0.79 -4.30 9.76
CA GLN A 265 -0.83 -4.19 8.31
C GLN A 265 -0.33 -5.50 7.69
N ILE A 266 -1.04 -5.95 6.67
CA ILE A 266 -0.63 -7.07 5.83
C ILE A 266 -0.06 -6.51 4.54
N SER A 267 1.09 -7.03 4.13
CA SER A 267 1.66 -6.73 2.82
C SER A 267 0.70 -7.21 1.72
N ALA A 268 0.52 -6.42 0.68
CA ALA A 268 -0.30 -6.78 -0.49
C ALA A 268 0.20 -8.06 -1.22
N ILE A 269 1.39 -8.54 -0.88
CA ILE A 269 2.03 -9.72 -1.47
C ILE A 269 1.87 -10.94 -0.56
N ASP A 270 1.79 -10.74 0.76
CA ASP A 270 1.80 -11.79 1.78
C ASP A 270 0.48 -11.79 2.57
N HIS A 271 -0.59 -12.24 1.93
CA HIS A 271 -1.95 -12.20 2.48
C HIS A 271 -2.20 -13.17 3.66
N GLU A 272 -1.26 -14.07 3.97
CA GLU A 272 -1.42 -15.13 4.98
C GLU A 272 -0.64 -14.90 6.28
N GLY A 273 0.18 -13.83 6.33
CA GLY A 273 0.98 -13.52 7.52
C GLY A 273 0.16 -12.97 8.68
N GLU A 274 0.72 -12.97 9.88
CA GLU A 274 0.15 -12.27 11.04
C GLU A 274 0.12 -10.75 10.86
N GLY A 275 0.67 -10.24 9.77
CA GLY A 275 0.89 -8.83 9.52
C GLY A 275 1.91 -8.21 10.48
N LEU A 276 2.43 -7.05 10.11
CA LEU A 276 3.32 -6.29 10.98
C LEU A 276 2.52 -5.33 11.86
N PRO A 277 2.85 -5.20 13.14
CA PRO A 277 2.15 -4.28 14.03
C PRO A 277 2.33 -2.84 13.55
N LEU A 278 1.28 -2.04 13.69
CA LEU A 278 1.34 -0.61 13.38
C LEU A 278 2.31 0.12 14.31
N VAL A 279 2.33 -0.27 15.57
CA VAL A 279 3.20 0.25 16.63
C VAL A 279 4.07 -0.90 17.13
N MET A 280 5.38 -0.64 17.21
CA MET A 280 6.36 -1.65 17.62
C MET A 280 6.66 -1.57 19.11
N ASP A 281 6.75 -2.73 19.77
CA ASP A 281 7.22 -2.80 21.15
C ASP A 281 8.72 -2.51 21.26
N ILE A 282 9.15 -2.01 22.42
CA ILE A 282 10.58 -1.87 22.72
C ILE A 282 11.18 -3.27 22.85
N PRO A 283 12.16 -3.67 22.01
CA PRO A 283 12.80 -4.97 22.15
C PRO A 283 13.49 -5.13 23.51
N ALA A 284 13.43 -6.32 24.07
CA ALA A 284 14.02 -6.61 25.37
C ALA A 284 15.56 -6.36 25.44
N TRP A 285 16.26 -6.49 24.30
CA TRP A 285 17.70 -6.21 24.18
C TRP A 285 18.02 -4.73 24.10
N ALA A 286 17.03 -3.90 23.86
CA ALA A 286 17.20 -2.48 23.67
C ALA A 286 17.45 -1.80 25.02
N GLY A 287 18.53 -1.08 25.13
CA GLY A 287 18.95 -0.34 26.31
C GLY A 287 19.94 0.76 25.93
N LYS A 288 20.58 1.37 26.93
CA LYS A 288 21.49 2.51 26.78
C LYS A 288 22.60 2.30 25.73
N TYR A 289 23.01 1.05 25.52
CA TYR A 289 24.08 0.66 24.60
C TYR A 289 23.57 -0.03 23.34
N ALA A 290 22.25 0.03 23.08
CA ALA A 290 21.70 -0.58 21.88
C ALA A 290 22.32 0.07 20.62
N ASP A 291 22.63 -0.79 19.65
CA ASP A 291 23.14 -0.35 18.35
C ASP A 291 22.11 0.55 17.65
N PRO A 292 22.46 1.80 17.31
CA PRO A 292 21.57 2.71 16.62
C PRO A 292 21.00 2.14 15.30
N THR A 293 21.80 1.35 14.57
CA THR A 293 21.38 0.74 13.30
C THR A 293 20.20 -0.21 13.52
N ARG A 294 20.26 -1.06 14.54
CA ARG A 294 19.16 -2.00 14.88
C ARG A 294 17.89 -1.28 15.34
N ILE A 295 18.05 -0.15 16.05
CA ILE A 295 16.89 0.68 16.43
C ILE A 295 16.28 1.31 15.18
N THR A 296 17.13 1.82 14.27
CA THR A 296 16.69 2.37 12.99
C THR A 296 15.91 1.34 12.19
N ASP A 297 16.42 0.11 12.10
CA ASP A 297 15.73 -0.99 11.39
C ASP A 297 14.33 -1.26 11.97
N ILE A 298 14.18 -1.28 13.30
CA ILE A 298 12.87 -1.44 13.93
C ILE A 298 11.93 -0.28 13.58
N LEU A 299 12.43 0.96 13.62
CA LEU A 299 11.61 2.13 13.31
C LEU A 299 11.22 2.19 11.84
N ILE A 300 12.10 1.75 10.93
CA ILE A 300 11.83 1.69 9.48
C ILE A 300 10.80 0.58 9.18
N HIS A 301 10.94 -0.58 9.81
CA HIS A 301 10.01 -1.70 9.67
C HIS A 301 8.71 -1.47 10.48
N GLY A 302 8.73 -0.55 11.46
CA GLY A 302 7.54 -0.08 12.14
C GLY A 302 6.68 0.76 11.20
N HIS A 303 5.42 0.40 11.07
CA HIS A 303 4.53 1.04 10.10
C HIS A 303 4.05 2.44 10.51
N TRP A 304 4.29 2.84 11.75
CA TRP A 304 3.98 4.16 12.28
C TRP A 304 5.04 4.61 13.31
N VAL A 305 6.08 5.24 12.80
CA VAL A 305 7.25 5.66 13.60
C VAL A 305 6.87 6.54 14.79
N GLN A 306 6.05 7.55 14.55
CA GLN A 306 5.69 8.51 15.60
C GLN A 306 4.77 7.90 16.66
N GLY A 307 3.87 6.98 16.27
CA GLY A 307 3.08 6.19 17.20
C GLY A 307 3.96 5.31 18.08
N THR A 308 4.92 4.61 17.48
CA THR A 308 5.92 3.81 18.19
C THR A 308 6.71 4.65 19.19
N LEU A 309 7.22 5.80 18.77
CA LEU A 309 7.95 6.72 19.67
C LEU A 309 7.07 7.29 20.76
N CYS A 310 5.80 7.59 20.49
CA CYS A 310 4.84 8.06 21.47
C CYS A 310 4.58 6.99 22.54
N GLN A 311 4.39 5.74 22.14
CA GLN A 311 4.22 4.62 23.07
C GLN A 311 5.49 4.41 23.91
N TRP A 312 6.66 4.39 23.29
CA TRP A 312 7.93 4.17 23.97
C TRP A 312 8.23 5.24 25.04
N ARG A 313 7.74 6.48 24.88
CA ARG A 313 7.88 7.54 25.89
C ARG A 313 7.23 7.21 27.24
N GLN A 314 6.27 6.28 27.26
CA GLN A 314 5.62 5.83 28.49
C GLN A 314 6.42 4.75 29.21
N GLU A 315 7.40 4.14 28.56
CA GLU A 315 8.26 3.11 29.17
C GLU A 315 9.29 3.75 30.09
N GLU A 316 9.50 3.14 31.29
CA GLU A 316 10.52 3.62 32.24
C GLU A 316 11.92 3.67 31.62
N ARG A 317 12.19 2.79 30.66
CA ARG A 317 13.45 2.68 29.92
C ARG A 317 13.68 3.76 28.89
N TYR A 318 12.66 4.56 28.57
CA TYR A 318 12.78 5.60 27.53
C TYR A 318 13.88 6.62 27.87
N GLY A 319 14.04 6.99 29.14
CA GLY A 319 15.10 7.91 29.57
C GLY A 319 16.52 7.44 29.21
N GLU A 320 16.75 6.13 29.19
CA GLU A 320 18.03 5.56 28.76
C GLU A 320 18.27 5.67 27.25
N TRP A 321 17.20 5.85 26.50
CA TRP A 321 17.17 5.80 25.04
C TRP A 321 17.14 7.16 24.35
N VAL A 322 16.68 8.20 25.03
CA VAL A 322 16.46 9.54 24.45
C VAL A 322 17.69 10.01 23.66
N SER A 323 18.89 9.83 24.23
CA SER A 323 20.13 10.20 23.55
C SER A 323 20.41 9.36 22.30
N ASN A 324 20.01 8.09 22.27
CA ASN A 324 20.17 7.19 21.13
C ASN A 324 19.14 7.49 20.05
N ILE A 325 17.87 7.70 20.43
CA ILE A 325 16.79 8.06 19.49
C ILE A 325 17.09 9.38 18.78
N GLN A 326 17.59 10.39 19.50
CA GLN A 326 17.99 11.65 18.88
C GLN A 326 19.15 11.51 17.89
N ARG A 327 20.01 10.50 18.07
CA ARG A 327 21.08 10.17 17.12
C ARG A 327 20.58 9.38 15.93
N VAL A 328 19.50 8.59 16.07
CA VAL A 328 18.97 7.66 15.09
C VAL A 328 17.99 8.35 14.13
N LEU A 329 17.16 9.28 14.61
CA LEU A 329 16.17 9.96 13.77
C LEU A 329 16.72 10.55 12.46
N PRO A 330 17.91 11.17 12.41
CA PRO A 330 18.49 11.61 11.15
C PRO A 330 18.83 10.47 10.19
N PHE A 331 19.21 9.29 10.71
CA PHE A 331 19.53 8.10 9.88
C PHE A 331 18.27 7.41 9.35
N VAL A 332 17.20 7.36 10.12
CA VAL A 332 15.88 6.89 9.65
C VAL A 332 15.46 7.68 8.42
N ASN A 333 15.58 8.99 8.47
CA ASN A 333 15.24 9.85 7.33
C ASN A 333 16.16 9.61 6.12
N GLN A 334 17.46 9.35 6.32
CA GLN A 334 18.40 9.05 5.23
C GLN A 334 18.15 7.69 4.59
N GLN A 335 17.87 6.66 5.37
CA GLN A 335 17.62 5.31 4.82
C GLN A 335 16.31 5.24 4.05
N TRP A 336 15.28 5.98 4.45
CA TRP A 336 14.05 6.07 3.66
C TRP A 336 14.28 6.72 2.29
N VAL A 337 15.12 7.76 2.23
CA VAL A 337 15.54 8.37 0.95
C VAL A 337 16.31 7.37 0.09
N GLN A 338 17.19 6.55 0.68
CA GLN A 338 17.99 5.57 -0.04
C GLN A 338 17.19 4.35 -0.51
N SER A 339 16.26 3.84 0.30
CA SER A 339 15.40 2.73 -0.11
C SER A 339 14.42 3.13 -1.22
N SER A 340 13.86 4.34 -1.16
CA SER A 340 13.03 4.85 -2.25
C SER A 340 13.81 5.14 -3.53
N SER A 341 15.10 5.54 -3.44
CA SER A 341 15.94 5.74 -4.63
C SER A 341 16.42 4.44 -5.28
N SER A 342 16.63 3.36 -4.51
CA SER A 342 17.00 2.05 -5.07
C SER A 342 15.84 1.38 -5.82
N GLU A 343 14.60 1.59 -5.39
CA GLU A 343 13.41 1.17 -6.16
C GLU A 343 13.28 1.93 -7.49
N THR A 344 13.76 3.18 -7.55
CA THR A 344 13.70 4.01 -8.78
C THR A 344 14.79 3.63 -9.78
N GLU A 345 15.97 3.19 -9.33
CA GLU A 345 17.05 2.73 -10.22
C GLU A 345 16.79 1.32 -10.80
N SER A 346 16.11 0.46 -10.08
CA SER A 346 15.71 -0.86 -10.59
C SER A 346 14.56 -0.80 -11.59
N ASN A 347 13.89 0.35 -11.72
CA ASN A 347 12.78 0.59 -12.65
C ASN A 347 13.19 1.40 -13.91
N ARG A 348 14.47 1.71 -14.09
CA ARG A 348 15.05 2.27 -15.31
C ARG A 348 15.82 1.22 -16.09
#